data_30f3125dd7acb72f899df533efc3d9f0
#
_entry.id   30f3125dd7acb72f899df533efc3d9f0
#
_cell.length_a   1.000
_cell.length_b   1.000
_cell.length_c   1.000
_cell.angle_alpha   90.00
_cell.angle_beta   90.00
_cell.angle_gamma   90.00
#
_symmetry.space_group_name_H-M   'P 1'
#
loop_
_entity.id
_entity.type
_entity.pdbx_description
1 polymer ?
#
loop_
_entity_poly.entity_id
_entity_poly.type
_entity_poly.pdbx_seq_one_letter_code
_entity_poly.pdbx_strand_id
1 'polypeptide(L)'
;VIGESTYPNDPDSDDDGIPDGWEVYYNFNPHLPSDADDDDDEDGYDSNRDSYVNSEEKHTNYEEYLAGTNPWEYDSDGDKMSDGWELFYGLNPLISADAWYDSDADGWDSNFNLELEYDERYFNYMEFFNDTNPLVKDTDGDTMGDGWEVYFGLEPLRPSDNFEDKEGDALVNLYEYNN
;
A
#
# COMPACT_ATOMS: atom_id res chain seq x y z
N VAL A 1 31.68 -7.13 8.39
CA VAL A 1 32.88 -6.51 7.78
C VAL A 1 33.01 -7.11 6.39
N ILE A 2 32.58 -6.38 5.40
CA ILE A 2 32.66 -6.75 4.00
C ILE A 2 34.13 -6.69 3.62
N GLY A 3 34.75 -7.86 3.40
CA GLY A 3 36.20 -8.01 3.27
C GLY A 3 36.69 -8.21 1.84
N GLU A 4 35.83 -8.09 0.84
CA GLU A 4 36.21 -8.20 -0.56
C GLU A 4 36.10 -6.81 -1.20
N SER A 5 37.13 -6.43 -1.96
CA SER A 5 37.15 -5.13 -2.62
C SER A 5 36.40 -5.23 -3.94
N THR A 6 35.42 -4.38 -4.14
CA THR A 6 34.76 -4.18 -5.43
C THR A 6 35.75 -3.84 -6.54
N TYR A 7 35.39 -4.12 -7.78
CA TYR A 7 36.28 -3.86 -8.92
C TYR A 7 36.23 -2.37 -9.32
N PRO A 8 37.32 -1.61 -9.32
CA PRO A 8 37.29 -0.16 -9.53
C PRO A 8 36.88 0.27 -10.94
N ASN A 9 36.64 -0.64 -11.86
CA ASN A 9 36.17 -0.38 -13.21
C ASN A 9 34.82 -1.03 -13.50
N ASP A 10 34.20 -1.64 -12.49
CA ASP A 10 32.89 -2.28 -12.55
C ASP A 10 31.99 -1.63 -11.51
N PRO A 11 30.91 -0.99 -11.89
CA PRO A 11 30.02 -0.33 -10.95
C PRO A 11 29.04 -1.29 -10.24
N ASP A 12 28.93 -2.54 -10.71
CA ASP A 12 28.04 -3.60 -10.25
C ASP A 12 28.81 -4.90 -10.38
N SER A 13 29.45 -5.34 -9.29
CA SER A 13 30.48 -6.39 -9.29
C SER A 13 29.93 -7.81 -9.42
N ASP A 14 28.62 -8.02 -9.21
CA ASP A 14 27.94 -9.32 -9.29
C ASP A 14 26.84 -9.38 -10.36
N ASP A 15 26.65 -8.26 -11.08
CA ASP A 15 25.70 -8.15 -12.20
C ASP A 15 24.24 -8.36 -11.81
N ASP A 16 23.80 -7.97 -10.58
CA ASP A 16 22.41 -8.11 -10.12
C ASP A 16 21.52 -6.90 -10.42
N GLY A 17 22.14 -5.81 -10.86
CA GLY A 17 21.45 -4.57 -11.23
C GLY A 17 21.49 -3.49 -10.14
N ILE A 18 22.01 -3.81 -8.95
CA ILE A 18 22.24 -2.85 -7.86
C ILE A 18 23.72 -2.42 -7.89
N PRO A 19 24.05 -1.13 -7.90
CA PRO A 19 25.45 -0.71 -7.89
C PRO A 19 26.14 -0.99 -6.56
N ASP A 20 27.42 -1.44 -6.60
CA ASP A 20 28.30 -1.65 -5.43
C ASP A 20 28.19 -0.52 -4.39
N GLY A 21 28.07 0.71 -4.85
CA GLY A 21 28.03 1.89 -3.97
C GLY A 21 26.77 1.98 -3.12
N TRP A 22 25.62 1.57 -3.66
CA TRP A 22 24.36 1.48 -2.94
C TRP A 22 24.39 0.33 -1.95
N GLU A 23 24.85 -0.84 -2.38
CA GLU A 23 24.96 -2.02 -1.54
C GLU A 23 25.88 -1.77 -0.33
N VAL A 24 27.07 -1.20 -0.56
CA VAL A 24 27.99 -0.81 0.53
C VAL A 24 27.35 0.20 1.47
N TYR A 25 26.58 1.17 0.94
CA TYR A 25 25.91 2.18 1.75
C TYR A 25 24.88 1.56 2.70
N TYR A 26 24.10 0.61 2.20
CA TYR A 26 23.10 -0.10 2.99
C TYR A 26 23.63 -1.38 3.67
N ASN A 27 24.93 -1.66 3.54
CA ASN A 27 25.61 -2.81 4.16
C ASN A 27 25.21 -4.18 3.56
N PHE A 28 24.83 -4.20 2.29
CA PHE A 28 24.72 -5.39 1.46
C PHE A 28 26.08 -5.85 0.93
N ASN A 29 26.13 -6.98 0.24
CA ASN A 29 27.35 -7.57 -0.26
C ASN A 29 27.48 -7.46 -1.78
N PRO A 30 28.33 -6.57 -2.33
CA PRO A 30 28.50 -6.34 -3.77
C PRO A 30 29.06 -7.53 -4.58
N HIS A 31 29.03 -8.71 -4.05
CA HIS A 31 29.45 -9.95 -4.69
C HIS A 31 28.45 -11.09 -4.47
N LEU A 32 27.22 -10.77 -4.06
CA LEU A 32 26.17 -11.73 -3.76
C LEU A 32 24.88 -11.40 -4.51
N PRO A 33 24.72 -11.80 -5.77
CA PRO A 33 23.59 -11.40 -6.61
C PRO A 33 22.20 -11.77 -6.06
N SER A 34 22.12 -12.57 -5.01
CA SER A 34 20.84 -13.04 -4.46
C SER A 34 20.22 -12.12 -3.43
N ASP A 35 20.95 -11.15 -2.90
CA ASP A 35 20.39 -10.20 -1.95
C ASP A 35 19.55 -9.09 -2.63
N ALA A 36 19.71 -8.90 -3.94
CA ALA A 36 18.82 -8.08 -4.75
C ALA A 36 17.34 -8.57 -4.74
N ASP A 37 17.15 -9.89 -4.64
CA ASP A 37 15.82 -10.53 -4.62
C ASP A 37 15.23 -10.67 -3.19
N ASP A 38 15.98 -10.27 -2.16
CA ASP A 38 15.48 -10.25 -0.79
C ASP A 38 14.59 -9.03 -0.54
N ASP A 39 13.77 -9.10 0.48
CA ASP A 39 12.86 -8.07 0.98
C ASP A 39 13.15 -8.02 2.48
N ASP A 40 14.07 -7.13 2.86
CA ASP A 40 14.71 -7.18 4.18
C ASP A 40 13.91 -6.49 5.28
N ASP A 41 12.98 -5.62 4.94
CA ASP A 41 12.06 -4.94 5.88
C ASP A 41 10.63 -5.47 5.82
N GLU A 42 10.39 -6.46 4.91
CA GLU A 42 9.11 -7.16 4.76
C GLU A 42 7.93 -6.20 4.42
N ASP A 43 8.16 -5.21 3.58
CA ASP A 43 7.18 -4.20 3.18
C ASP A 43 6.34 -4.59 1.96
N GLY A 44 6.60 -5.76 1.37
CA GLY A 44 5.84 -6.32 0.25
C GLY A 44 4.34 -6.43 0.54
N TYR A 45 3.51 -6.28 -0.49
CA TYR A 45 2.05 -6.23 -0.34
C TYR A 45 1.36 -7.52 -0.81
N ASP A 46 0.68 -8.20 0.13
CA ASP A 46 -0.18 -9.38 -0.15
C ASP A 46 -1.42 -8.97 -0.96
N SER A 47 -1.21 -8.77 -2.26
CA SER A 47 -2.22 -8.23 -3.18
C SER A 47 -3.39 -9.19 -3.44
N ASN A 48 -3.18 -10.48 -3.24
CA ASN A 48 -4.19 -11.53 -3.42
C ASN A 48 -4.92 -11.90 -2.12
N ARG A 49 -4.49 -11.34 -0.98
CA ARG A 49 -5.06 -11.55 0.37
C ARG A 49 -5.10 -13.00 0.82
N ASP A 50 -4.08 -13.78 0.46
CA ASP A 50 -3.96 -15.17 0.91
C ASP A 50 -3.20 -15.32 2.25
N SER A 51 -2.80 -14.21 2.84
CA SER A 51 -2.03 -14.06 4.08
C SER A 51 -0.57 -14.49 3.95
N TYR A 52 -0.02 -14.45 2.74
CA TYR A 52 1.37 -14.75 2.45
C TYR A 52 1.91 -13.88 1.31
N VAL A 53 2.92 -13.07 1.57
CA VAL A 53 3.65 -12.32 0.54
C VAL A 53 4.56 -13.29 -0.21
N ASN A 54 4.20 -13.62 -1.43
CA ASN A 54 4.99 -14.49 -2.30
C ASN A 54 6.05 -13.68 -3.08
N SER A 55 6.88 -14.35 -3.88
CA SER A 55 7.99 -13.70 -4.58
C SER A 55 7.59 -12.66 -5.64
N GLU A 56 6.32 -12.60 -6.04
CA GLU A 56 5.79 -11.61 -6.98
C GLU A 56 5.16 -10.42 -6.26
N GLU A 57 4.99 -10.53 -4.95
CA GLU A 57 4.37 -9.56 -4.05
C GLU A 57 5.38 -8.89 -3.10
N LYS A 58 6.61 -9.36 -3.09
CA LYS A 58 7.72 -8.71 -2.40
C LYS A 58 8.01 -7.34 -3.00
N HIS A 59 8.43 -6.41 -2.18
CA HIS A 59 9.15 -5.23 -2.62
C HIS A 59 10.63 -5.47 -2.34
N THR A 60 11.37 -5.87 -3.37
CA THR A 60 12.73 -6.36 -3.24
C THR A 60 13.76 -5.24 -3.11
N ASN A 61 14.95 -5.53 -2.57
CA ASN A 61 16.05 -4.57 -2.50
C ASN A 61 16.38 -3.92 -3.85
N TYR A 62 16.21 -4.67 -4.96
CA TYR A 62 16.35 -4.11 -6.30
C TYR A 62 15.24 -3.08 -6.63
N GLU A 63 14.00 -3.37 -6.26
CA GLU A 63 12.88 -2.45 -6.47
C GLU A 63 13.03 -1.20 -5.60
N GLU A 64 13.51 -1.33 -4.38
CA GLU A 64 13.83 -0.22 -3.50
C GLU A 64 14.97 0.65 -4.05
N TYR A 65 16.03 0.03 -4.57
CA TYR A 65 17.05 0.77 -5.29
C TYR A 65 16.46 1.60 -6.43
N LEU A 66 15.53 1.05 -7.20
CA LEU A 66 14.88 1.77 -8.31
C LEU A 66 13.92 2.87 -7.81
N ALA A 67 13.20 2.62 -6.71
CA ALA A 67 12.28 3.58 -6.10
C ALA A 67 13.02 4.68 -5.33
N GLY A 68 14.20 4.38 -4.80
CA GLY A 68 14.99 5.24 -3.94
C GLY A 68 14.58 5.18 -2.48
N THR A 69 13.87 4.14 -2.08
CA THR A 69 13.43 3.85 -0.71
C THR A 69 14.57 3.26 0.13
N ASN A 70 14.33 3.02 1.39
CA ASN A 70 15.33 2.51 2.32
C ASN A 70 15.07 1.03 2.63
N PRO A 71 15.92 0.08 2.19
CA PRO A 71 15.71 -1.37 2.30
C PRO A 71 15.71 -1.94 3.74
N TRP A 72 15.69 -1.07 4.73
CA TRP A 72 15.59 -1.43 6.15
C TRP A 72 14.42 -0.72 6.84
N GLU A 73 13.63 0.04 6.11
CA GLU A 73 12.52 0.84 6.65
C GLU A 73 11.24 0.56 5.85
N TYR A 74 10.34 -0.21 6.40
CA TYR A 74 9.02 -0.56 5.89
C TYR A 74 8.20 0.62 5.30
N ASP A 75 8.48 1.85 5.73
CA ASP A 75 7.80 3.09 5.41
C ASP A 75 8.86 4.21 5.38
N SER A 76 9.37 4.53 4.20
CA SER A 76 10.51 5.44 4.01
C SER A 76 10.21 6.90 4.33
N ASP A 77 8.98 7.37 4.18
CA ASP A 77 8.60 8.79 4.41
C ASP A 77 7.84 9.02 5.73
N GLY A 78 7.46 7.97 6.42
CA GLY A 78 6.90 8.00 7.77
C GLY A 78 5.42 8.31 7.84
N ASP A 79 4.66 8.07 6.78
CA ASP A 79 3.23 8.37 6.70
C ASP A 79 2.31 7.22 7.12
N LYS A 80 2.87 6.04 7.38
CA LYS A 80 2.27 4.80 7.86
C LYS A 80 1.71 3.87 6.78
N MET A 81 1.89 4.18 5.53
CA MET A 81 1.72 3.22 4.44
C MET A 81 3.06 2.52 4.20
N SER A 82 3.07 1.30 3.71
CA SER A 82 4.33 0.65 3.34
C SER A 82 4.76 1.05 1.94
N ASP A 83 6.08 1.14 1.71
CA ASP A 83 6.63 1.51 0.41
C ASP A 83 6.11 0.58 -0.70
N GLY A 84 6.06 -0.73 -0.44
CA GLY A 84 5.56 -1.72 -1.40
C GLY A 84 4.06 -1.57 -1.71
N TRP A 85 3.21 -1.25 -0.73
CA TRP A 85 1.79 -0.98 -0.97
C TRP A 85 1.59 0.29 -1.81
N GLU A 86 2.33 1.35 -1.50
CA GLU A 86 2.26 2.60 -2.24
C GLU A 86 2.67 2.41 -3.71
N LEU A 87 3.78 1.71 -3.95
CA LEU A 87 4.23 1.40 -5.30
C LEU A 87 3.25 0.52 -6.05
N PHE A 88 2.63 -0.46 -5.39
CA PHE A 88 1.61 -1.30 -5.98
C PHE A 88 0.42 -0.50 -6.52
N TYR A 89 -0.02 0.52 -5.78
CA TYR A 89 -1.11 1.41 -6.19
C TYR A 89 -0.65 2.66 -6.96
N GLY A 90 0.67 2.82 -7.18
CA GLY A 90 1.23 3.95 -7.93
C GLY A 90 1.24 5.27 -7.15
N LEU A 91 1.25 5.19 -5.83
CA LEU A 91 1.54 6.29 -4.92
C LEU A 91 3.05 6.53 -4.84
N ASN A 92 3.50 7.47 -4.03
CA ASN A 92 4.92 7.80 -3.95
C ASN A 92 5.49 7.60 -2.54
N PRO A 93 6.26 6.53 -2.28
CA PRO A 93 6.78 6.15 -0.96
C PRO A 93 7.80 7.14 -0.37
N LEU A 94 8.04 8.27 -1.04
CA LEU A 94 8.93 9.35 -0.58
C LEU A 94 8.19 10.66 -0.34
N ILE A 95 6.85 10.67 -0.39
CA ILE A 95 6.03 11.88 -0.25
C ILE A 95 4.85 11.66 0.71
N SER A 96 5.07 11.78 1.99
CA SER A 96 4.06 11.59 3.05
C SER A 96 2.77 12.43 2.94
N ALA A 97 2.67 13.29 1.95
CA ALA A 97 1.47 14.10 1.75
C ALA A 97 0.34 13.35 1.04
N ASP A 98 0.65 12.33 0.26
CA ASP A 98 -0.33 11.57 -0.51
C ASP A 98 -1.14 10.58 0.34
N ALA A 99 -0.66 10.20 1.53
CA ALA A 99 -1.46 9.55 2.57
C ALA A 99 -2.77 10.28 2.89
N TRP A 100 -2.77 11.59 2.74
CA TRP A 100 -3.89 12.49 3.06
C TRP A 100 -4.73 12.86 1.83
N TYR A 101 -4.54 12.17 0.72
CA TYR A 101 -5.43 12.29 -0.43
C TYR A 101 -6.54 11.24 -0.32
N ASP A 102 -7.67 11.57 -0.86
CA ASP A 102 -8.80 10.70 -1.13
C ASP A 102 -8.80 10.53 -2.65
N SER A 103 -8.09 9.50 -3.10
CA SER A 103 -7.67 9.41 -4.51
C SER A 103 -8.80 9.03 -5.46
N ASP A 104 -9.80 8.29 -4.99
CA ASP A 104 -10.99 7.89 -5.75
C ASP A 104 -12.25 8.65 -5.36
N ALA A 105 -12.17 9.46 -4.29
CA ALA A 105 -13.26 10.28 -3.76
C ALA A 105 -14.49 9.45 -3.32
N ASP A 106 -14.25 8.45 -2.47
CA ASP A 106 -15.25 7.57 -1.92
C ASP A 106 -15.68 7.92 -0.48
N GLY A 107 -15.13 9.00 0.05
CA GLY A 107 -15.55 9.55 1.34
C GLY A 107 -17.05 9.79 1.45
N TRP A 108 -17.60 9.83 2.66
CA TRP A 108 -19.02 9.98 2.92
C TRP A 108 -19.44 11.42 3.24
N ASP A 109 -20.21 12.07 2.35
CA ASP A 109 -20.82 13.38 2.57
C ASP A 109 -21.94 13.27 3.64
N SER A 110 -21.55 13.33 4.89
CA SER A 110 -22.43 13.12 6.06
C SER A 110 -23.48 14.22 6.28
N ASN A 111 -23.25 15.39 5.70
CA ASN A 111 -24.12 16.57 5.85
C ASN A 111 -24.94 16.88 4.59
N PHE A 112 -24.76 16.09 3.51
CA PHE A 112 -25.49 16.18 2.24
C PHE A 112 -25.35 17.55 1.54
N ASN A 113 -24.19 18.20 1.66
CA ASN A 113 -23.95 19.49 1.02
C ASN A 113 -23.31 19.36 -0.40
N LEU A 114 -23.01 18.15 -0.85
CA LEU A 114 -22.40 17.77 -2.12
C LEU A 114 -20.91 18.13 -2.23
N GLU A 115 -20.23 18.36 -1.12
CA GLU A 115 -18.80 18.60 -1.03
C GLU A 115 -18.21 17.69 0.06
N LEU A 116 -17.16 16.93 -0.24
CA LEU A 116 -16.44 16.16 0.77
C LEU A 116 -15.50 17.08 1.55
N GLU A 117 -15.87 17.38 2.79
CA GLU A 117 -15.04 18.11 3.72
C GLU A 117 -13.89 17.23 4.23
N TYR A 118 -12.90 17.80 4.90
CA TYR A 118 -11.71 17.05 5.33
C TYR A 118 -12.03 15.84 6.24
N ASP A 119 -13.01 15.98 7.11
CA ASP A 119 -13.47 14.95 8.03
C ASP A 119 -14.47 13.94 7.44
N GLU A 120 -14.84 14.14 6.17
CA GLU A 120 -15.73 13.27 5.40
C GLU A 120 -14.99 12.44 4.36
N ARG A 121 -13.70 12.70 4.16
CA ARG A 121 -12.85 11.97 3.21
C ARG A 121 -12.41 10.63 3.77
N TYR A 122 -12.30 9.66 2.90
CA TYR A 122 -11.65 8.40 3.18
C TYR A 122 -10.27 8.41 2.54
N PHE A 123 -9.25 8.66 3.34
CA PHE A 123 -7.89 8.93 2.87
C PHE A 123 -7.13 7.66 2.50
N ASN A 124 -6.12 7.76 1.61
CA ASN A 124 -5.29 6.63 1.20
C ASN A 124 -4.71 5.84 2.39
N TYR A 125 -4.26 6.51 3.46
CA TYR A 125 -3.79 5.80 4.66
C TYR A 125 -4.90 5.02 5.38
N MET A 126 -6.16 5.45 5.29
CA MET A 126 -7.29 4.71 5.85
C MET A 126 -7.57 3.45 5.03
N GLU A 127 -7.43 3.55 3.73
CA GLU A 127 -7.56 2.43 2.81
C GLU A 127 -6.45 1.41 3.03
N PHE A 128 -5.21 1.87 3.22
CA PHE A 128 -4.10 1.00 3.63
C PHE A 128 -4.46 0.17 4.87
N PHE A 129 -5.00 0.81 5.93
CA PHE A 129 -5.38 0.11 7.17
C PHE A 129 -6.60 -0.79 7.05
N ASN A 130 -7.47 -0.57 6.08
CA ASN A 130 -8.65 -1.41 5.83
C ASN A 130 -8.44 -2.37 4.66
N ASP A 131 -7.24 -2.37 4.05
CA ASP A 131 -6.88 -3.20 2.91
C ASP A 131 -7.80 -2.98 1.69
N THR A 132 -8.34 -1.76 1.53
CA THR A 132 -9.14 -1.34 0.38
C THR A 132 -8.25 -0.78 -0.73
N ASN A 133 -8.81 -0.58 -1.91
CA ASN A 133 -8.07 -0.11 -3.08
C ASN A 133 -8.23 1.41 -3.24
N PRO A 134 -7.19 2.23 -3.00
CA PRO A 134 -7.27 3.70 -3.02
C PRO A 134 -7.61 4.32 -4.38
N LEU A 135 -7.82 3.51 -5.40
CA LEU A 135 -8.17 3.94 -6.76
C LEU A 135 -9.57 3.48 -7.19
N VAL A 136 -10.32 2.81 -6.30
CA VAL A 136 -11.62 2.19 -6.62
C VAL A 136 -12.58 2.35 -5.45
N LYS A 137 -13.57 3.20 -5.58
CA LYS A 137 -14.57 3.55 -4.57
C LYS A 137 -15.30 2.41 -3.86
N ASP A 138 -15.31 1.24 -4.42
CA ASP A 138 -16.05 0.06 -4.01
C ASP A 138 -15.15 -1.15 -4.32
N THR A 139 -14.34 -1.54 -3.35
CA THR A 139 -13.29 -2.56 -3.52
C THR A 139 -13.86 -3.95 -3.73
N ASP A 140 -14.96 -4.30 -3.10
CA ASP A 140 -15.55 -5.65 -3.19
C ASP A 140 -16.64 -5.79 -4.26
N GLY A 141 -17.09 -4.68 -4.85
CA GLY A 141 -18.01 -4.66 -5.98
C GLY A 141 -19.48 -4.83 -5.64
N ASP A 142 -19.87 -4.54 -4.41
CA ASP A 142 -21.24 -4.71 -3.92
C ASP A 142 -22.15 -3.48 -4.11
N THR A 143 -21.59 -2.40 -4.61
CA THR A 143 -22.19 -1.10 -4.92
C THR A 143 -22.32 -0.12 -3.74
N MET A 144 -21.81 -0.46 -2.56
CA MET A 144 -21.57 0.50 -1.50
C MET A 144 -20.12 1.01 -1.63
N GLY A 145 -19.82 2.19 -1.17
CA GLY A 145 -18.46 2.75 -1.21
C GLY A 145 -17.70 2.41 0.06
N ASP A 146 -16.41 2.11 -0.07
CA ASP A 146 -15.55 1.68 1.04
C ASP A 146 -15.61 2.67 2.22
N GLY A 147 -15.50 3.98 1.94
CA GLY A 147 -15.57 5.01 2.95
C GLY A 147 -16.91 5.08 3.67
N TRP A 148 -18.03 4.86 2.96
CA TRP A 148 -19.36 4.77 3.58
C TRP A 148 -19.48 3.53 4.48
N GLU A 149 -19.01 2.39 4.00
CA GLU A 149 -19.06 1.14 4.75
C GLU A 149 -18.26 1.22 6.05
N VAL A 150 -17.03 1.74 5.97
CA VAL A 150 -16.19 1.95 7.15
C VAL A 150 -16.82 2.95 8.13
N TYR A 151 -17.42 4.04 7.63
CA TYR A 151 -18.10 5.03 8.47
C TYR A 151 -19.25 4.42 9.26
N PHE A 152 -20.06 3.55 8.63
CA PHE A 152 -21.15 2.83 9.28
C PHE A 152 -20.73 1.51 9.95
N GLY A 153 -19.42 1.16 9.88
CA GLY A 153 -18.82 -0.01 10.51
C GLY A 153 -19.22 -1.32 9.82
N LEU A 154 -19.44 -1.29 8.52
CA LEU A 154 -19.57 -2.46 7.64
C LEU A 154 -18.18 -2.97 7.23
N GLU A 155 -18.14 -3.99 6.39
CA GLU A 155 -16.89 -4.65 5.97
C GLU A 155 -16.63 -4.43 4.47
N PRO A 156 -15.81 -3.45 4.05
CA PRO A 156 -15.63 -3.04 2.64
C PRO A 156 -14.94 -4.09 1.75
N LEU A 157 -14.66 -5.27 2.28
CA LEU A 157 -14.11 -6.42 1.56
C LEU A 157 -15.07 -7.61 1.55
N ARG A 158 -16.34 -7.42 1.94
CA ARG A 158 -17.32 -8.50 2.07
C ARG A 158 -18.61 -8.21 1.30
N PRO A 159 -18.68 -8.57 0.01
CA PRO A 159 -19.80 -8.21 -0.87
C PRO A 159 -21.20 -8.67 -0.42
N SER A 160 -21.30 -9.48 0.61
CA SER A 160 -22.58 -10.04 1.06
C SER A 160 -23.28 -9.20 2.12
N ASP A 161 -22.63 -8.25 2.75
CA ASP A 161 -23.22 -7.46 3.82
C ASP A 161 -24.16 -6.37 3.30
N ASN A 162 -24.11 -6.03 2.00
CA ASN A 162 -25.09 -5.18 1.35
C ASN A 162 -26.54 -5.68 1.48
N PHE A 163 -26.74 -6.99 1.66
CA PHE A 163 -28.06 -7.61 1.89
C PHE A 163 -28.38 -7.83 3.36
N GLU A 164 -27.49 -7.45 4.26
CA GLU A 164 -27.73 -7.52 5.69
C GLU A 164 -28.47 -6.26 6.19
N ASP A 165 -29.13 -6.38 7.33
CA ASP A 165 -29.79 -5.30 8.08
C ASP A 165 -29.05 -5.16 9.41
N LYS A 166 -28.09 -4.22 9.45
CA LYS A 166 -27.16 -4.10 10.57
C LYS A 166 -27.79 -3.62 11.86
N GLU A 167 -28.72 -2.68 11.77
CA GLU A 167 -29.38 -2.07 12.92
C GLU A 167 -30.73 -2.72 13.25
N GLY A 168 -31.27 -3.59 12.38
CA GLY A 168 -32.47 -4.41 12.65
C GLY A 168 -33.80 -3.70 12.44
N ASP A 169 -33.84 -2.72 11.53
CA ASP A 169 -35.05 -1.92 11.25
C ASP A 169 -35.86 -2.46 10.05
N ALA A 170 -35.42 -3.56 9.43
CA ALA A 170 -35.94 -4.23 8.26
C ALA A 170 -35.61 -3.57 6.91
N LEU A 171 -34.68 -2.65 6.86
CA LEU A 171 -34.00 -2.19 5.64
C LEU A 171 -32.65 -2.89 5.51
N VAL A 172 -32.21 -3.16 4.30
CA VAL A 172 -30.87 -3.71 4.05
C VAL A 172 -29.89 -2.58 3.81
N ASN A 173 -28.61 -2.80 4.15
CA ASN A 173 -27.56 -1.77 4.09
C ASN A 173 -27.50 -1.08 2.71
N LEU A 174 -27.60 -1.84 1.61
CA LEU A 174 -27.63 -1.26 0.26
C LEU A 174 -28.83 -0.31 0.02
N TYR A 175 -29.98 -0.57 0.64
CA TYR A 175 -31.13 0.31 0.51
C TYR A 175 -30.88 1.64 1.21
N GLU A 176 -30.24 1.61 2.35
CA GLU A 176 -29.88 2.79 3.15
C GLU A 176 -28.77 3.61 2.47
N TYR A 177 -27.77 2.95 1.88
CA TYR A 177 -26.76 3.61 1.07
C TYR A 177 -27.35 4.45 -0.08
N ASN A 178 -28.45 4.00 -0.68
CA ASN A 178 -29.08 4.64 -1.84
C ASN A 178 -30.19 5.65 -1.48
N ASN A 179 -30.52 5.88 -0.20
CA ASN A 179 -31.64 6.76 0.21
C ASN A 179 -31.28 7.71 1.34
#